data_c68691edc354a0e00c1bbf7c7f332c3f
#
_entry.id   c68691edc354a0e00c1bbf7c7f332c3f
#
_cell.length_a   1.000
_cell.length_b   1.000
_cell.length_c   1.000
_cell.angle_alpha   90.00
_cell.angle_beta   90.00
_cell.angle_gamma   90.00
#
_symmetry.space_group_name_H-M   'P 1'
#
loop_
_entity.id
_entity.type
_entity.pdbx_description
1 polymer ?
#
loop_
_entity_poly.entity_id
_entity_poly.type
_entity_poly.pdbx_seq_one_letter_code
_entity_poly.pdbx_strand_id
1 'polypeptide(L)'
;LFVKAKEAGLKVISITDHNCVRANTQARRMSVLYGVDYVAGIEIDCTFRGRRLRVLGYYIDERNELFDAIESESLKREKKASLERGRKLEEYAGIFVDMERMLEKTRFQNVSGKQIGRFVFDHPTYREYPLIQKYLNKYPNEDAAVNHFAKDMFDKGGPCYVELTYPSLYDILEIVHLAEGIAVLSSWGCDEFDDAFIEKVLAEGFDGIEVFSPLIKKETSNRLLKAAKEHRLLISAGSDFHGPTHPEHYLGVTHCPPKALPLVEILT
;
A
#
# COMPACT_ATOMS: atom_id res chain seq x y z
N LEU A 1 -11.29 -10.64 9.17
CA LEU A 1 -9.89 -10.55 9.58
C LEU A 1 -9.68 -11.24 10.93
N PHE A 2 -10.30 -10.82 12.04
CA PHE A 2 -10.09 -11.34 13.40
C PHE A 2 -10.31 -12.86 13.56
N VAL A 3 -11.31 -13.44 12.87
CA VAL A 3 -11.48 -14.90 12.81
C VAL A 3 -10.21 -15.58 12.28
N LYS A 4 -9.72 -15.10 11.14
CA LYS A 4 -8.49 -15.64 10.52
C LYS A 4 -7.25 -15.40 11.39
N ALA A 5 -7.15 -14.25 12.07
CA ALA A 5 -6.05 -13.98 13.00
C ALA A 5 -6.03 -14.98 14.16
N LYS A 6 -7.18 -15.26 14.74
CA LYS A 6 -7.34 -16.26 15.80
C LYS A 6 -7.02 -17.67 15.31
N GLU A 7 -7.49 -18.06 14.12
CA GLU A 7 -7.18 -19.34 13.49
C GLU A 7 -5.69 -19.50 13.20
N ALA A 8 -5.00 -18.40 12.83
CA ALA A 8 -3.56 -18.35 12.63
C ALA A 8 -2.75 -18.29 13.93
N GLY A 9 -3.40 -18.25 15.10
CA GLY A 9 -2.74 -18.19 16.41
C GLY A 9 -2.09 -16.84 16.73
N LEU A 10 -2.48 -15.77 16.02
CA LEU A 10 -1.97 -14.43 16.28
C LEU A 10 -2.57 -13.87 17.57
N LYS A 11 -1.73 -13.30 18.43
CA LYS A 11 -2.13 -12.69 19.70
C LYS A 11 -2.47 -11.22 19.51
N VAL A 12 -1.70 -10.53 18.67
CA VAL A 12 -1.81 -9.09 18.40
C VAL A 12 -1.83 -8.87 16.91
N ILE A 13 -2.68 -7.94 16.44
CA ILE A 13 -2.69 -7.48 15.05
C ILE A 13 -2.83 -5.96 14.98
N SER A 14 -2.36 -5.39 13.89
CA SER A 14 -2.66 -4.03 13.48
C SER A 14 -3.26 -4.02 12.07
N ILE A 15 -4.18 -3.12 11.81
CA ILE A 15 -4.67 -2.81 10.46
C ILE A 15 -4.04 -1.48 10.05
N THR A 16 -3.25 -1.54 9.00
CA THR A 16 -2.50 -0.39 8.47
C THR A 16 -2.98 -0.07 7.05
N ASP A 17 -4.28 0.26 6.92
CA ASP A 17 -4.86 0.63 5.63
C ASP A 17 -4.17 1.85 5.04
N HIS A 18 -4.07 1.90 3.71
CA HIS A 18 -3.41 2.99 3.00
C HIS A 18 -4.11 4.32 3.17
N ASN A 19 -3.41 5.29 3.76
CA ASN A 19 -3.85 6.67 3.96
C ASN A 19 -5.22 6.81 4.64
N CYS A 20 -5.65 5.83 5.44
CA CYS A 20 -6.98 5.75 6.02
C CYS A 20 -6.98 5.04 7.38
N VAL A 21 -7.67 5.65 8.37
CA VAL A 21 -7.79 5.10 9.74
C VAL A 21 -9.16 4.51 10.06
N ARG A 22 -10.10 4.50 9.11
CA ARG A 22 -11.52 4.18 9.36
C ARG A 22 -11.77 2.77 9.89
N ALA A 23 -10.88 1.82 9.59
CA ALA A 23 -11.01 0.45 10.08
C ALA A 23 -10.75 0.33 11.59
N ASN A 24 -9.98 1.23 12.19
CA ASN A 24 -9.49 1.13 13.57
C ASN A 24 -10.62 1.04 14.60
N THR A 25 -11.62 1.91 14.52
CA THR A 25 -12.76 1.90 15.46
C THR A 25 -13.51 0.56 15.47
N GLN A 26 -13.74 -0.04 14.29
CA GLN A 26 -14.38 -1.34 14.20
C GLN A 26 -13.44 -2.46 14.67
N ALA A 27 -12.15 -2.36 14.34
CA ALA A 27 -11.14 -3.32 14.74
C ALA A 27 -11.01 -3.43 16.27
N ARG A 28 -11.04 -2.32 17.02
CA ARG A 28 -11.06 -2.32 18.48
C ARG A 28 -12.24 -3.10 19.06
N ARG A 29 -13.44 -2.99 18.47
CA ARG A 29 -14.61 -3.76 18.89
C ARG A 29 -14.43 -5.26 18.61
N MET A 30 -13.89 -5.60 17.45
CA MET A 30 -13.64 -6.98 17.07
C MET A 30 -12.54 -7.64 17.92
N SER A 31 -11.51 -6.88 18.29
CA SER A 31 -10.45 -7.32 19.20
C SER A 31 -11.03 -7.91 20.48
N VAL A 32 -11.90 -7.17 21.15
CA VAL A 32 -12.58 -7.62 22.38
C VAL A 32 -13.42 -8.88 22.14
N LEU A 33 -14.15 -8.91 21.02
CA LEU A 33 -15.04 -10.03 20.69
C LEU A 33 -14.29 -11.33 20.42
N TYR A 34 -13.14 -11.26 19.76
CA TYR A 34 -12.37 -12.44 19.32
C TYR A 34 -11.20 -12.78 20.24
N GLY A 35 -10.85 -11.91 21.21
CA GLY A 35 -9.72 -12.10 22.11
C GLY A 35 -8.38 -12.09 21.38
N VAL A 36 -8.23 -11.18 20.42
CA VAL A 36 -7.00 -10.88 19.70
C VAL A 36 -6.69 -9.41 19.95
N ASP A 37 -5.57 -9.09 20.57
CA ASP A 37 -5.20 -7.70 20.86
C ASP A 37 -5.04 -6.88 19.59
N TYR A 38 -5.31 -5.59 19.70
CA TYR A 38 -5.33 -4.70 18.55
C TYR A 38 -4.54 -3.42 18.80
N VAL A 39 -3.62 -3.13 17.91
CA VAL A 39 -2.90 -1.86 17.84
C VAL A 39 -3.47 -1.03 16.70
N ALA A 40 -3.89 0.21 16.98
CA ALA A 40 -4.36 1.12 15.95
C ALA A 40 -3.20 1.47 15.02
N GLY A 41 -3.45 1.40 13.71
CA GLY A 41 -2.43 1.64 12.71
C GLY A 41 -2.93 2.32 11.45
N ILE A 42 -1.96 2.76 10.66
CA ILE A 42 -2.13 3.35 9.32
C ILE A 42 -0.86 3.12 8.51
N GLU A 43 -0.96 2.98 7.19
CA GLU A 43 0.18 3.10 6.28
C GLU A 43 0.02 4.34 5.41
N ILE A 44 1.01 5.24 5.40
CA ILE A 44 0.91 6.52 4.71
C ILE A 44 1.98 6.61 3.61
N ASP A 45 1.54 6.89 2.39
CA ASP A 45 2.43 7.17 1.27
C ASP A 45 3.06 8.55 1.39
N CYS A 46 4.37 8.64 1.22
CA CYS A 46 5.12 9.90 1.24
C CYS A 46 6.31 9.90 0.26
N THR A 47 6.98 11.03 0.15
CA THR A 47 8.21 11.16 -0.63
C THR A 47 9.36 11.71 0.20
N PHE A 48 10.55 11.21 -0.09
CA PHE A 48 11.80 11.74 0.42
C PHE A 48 12.85 11.76 -0.71
N ARG A 49 13.42 12.93 -0.98
CA ARG A 49 14.44 13.14 -2.03
C ARG A 49 14.02 12.57 -3.40
N GLY A 50 12.75 12.75 -3.79
CA GLY A 50 12.21 12.29 -5.06
C GLY A 50 11.92 10.79 -5.15
N ARG A 51 12.06 10.04 -4.06
CA ARG A 51 11.67 8.62 -3.97
C ARG A 51 10.43 8.44 -3.11
N ARG A 52 9.53 7.57 -3.54
CA ARG A 52 8.34 7.19 -2.77
C ARG A 52 8.74 6.21 -1.69
N LEU A 53 8.24 6.44 -0.48
CA LEU A 53 8.30 5.52 0.65
C LEU A 53 6.94 5.43 1.32
N ARG A 54 6.84 4.57 2.33
CA ARG A 54 5.68 4.46 3.20
C ARG A 54 6.08 4.51 4.66
N VAL A 55 5.29 5.19 5.45
CA VAL A 55 5.39 5.24 6.90
C VAL A 55 4.24 4.45 7.49
N LEU A 56 4.55 3.49 8.34
CA LEU A 56 3.59 2.82 9.20
C LEU A 56 3.48 3.61 10.49
N GLY A 57 2.26 4.05 10.85
CA GLY A 57 1.97 4.61 12.16
C GLY A 57 1.33 3.55 13.02
N TYR A 58 1.89 3.26 14.20
CA TYR A 58 1.31 2.37 15.19
C TYR A 58 0.97 3.11 16.47
N TYR A 59 0.03 2.60 17.27
CA TYR A 59 -0.46 3.19 18.52
C TYR A 59 -1.04 4.60 18.37
N ILE A 60 -1.42 4.99 17.16
CA ILE A 60 -1.98 6.30 16.84
C ILE A 60 -3.32 6.55 17.54
N ASP A 61 -3.61 7.80 17.90
CA ASP A 61 -5.00 8.22 18.15
C ASP A 61 -5.71 8.39 16.81
N GLU A 62 -6.45 7.37 16.39
CA GLU A 62 -7.17 7.34 15.13
C GLU A 62 -8.29 8.38 15.00
N ARG A 63 -8.57 9.14 16.07
CA ARG A 63 -9.55 10.24 16.06
C ARG A 63 -8.91 11.59 15.76
N ASN A 64 -7.59 11.64 15.60
CA ASN A 64 -6.91 12.86 15.24
C ASN A 64 -7.32 13.31 13.82
N GLU A 65 -7.84 14.54 13.71
CA GLU A 65 -8.35 15.11 12.46
C GLU A 65 -7.32 15.21 11.34
N LEU A 66 -6.03 15.16 11.65
CA LEU A 66 -4.95 15.16 10.65
C LEU A 66 -5.05 13.94 9.72
N PHE A 67 -5.55 12.79 10.20
CA PHE A 67 -5.77 11.62 9.36
C PHE A 67 -6.92 11.80 8.38
N ASP A 68 -7.97 12.55 8.73
CA ASP A 68 -9.05 12.90 7.81
C ASP A 68 -8.53 13.79 6.67
N ALA A 69 -7.61 14.70 6.98
CA ALA A 69 -6.94 15.52 5.97
C ALA A 69 -6.08 14.67 5.01
N ILE A 70 -5.28 13.72 5.54
CA ILE A 70 -4.49 12.77 4.72
C ILE A 70 -5.40 11.98 3.78
N GLU A 71 -6.48 11.39 4.30
CA GLU A 71 -7.43 10.62 3.50
C GLU A 71 -8.06 11.47 2.41
N SER A 72 -8.57 12.66 2.77
CA SER A 72 -9.21 13.58 1.83
C SER A 72 -8.27 13.98 0.69
N GLU A 73 -7.04 14.37 0.98
CA GLU A 73 -6.05 14.73 -0.04
C GLU A 73 -5.63 13.53 -0.89
N SER A 74 -5.52 12.35 -0.29
CA SER A 74 -5.25 11.11 -1.03
C SER A 74 -6.37 10.79 -2.02
N LEU A 75 -7.63 10.86 -1.58
CA LEU A 75 -8.80 10.61 -2.44
C LEU A 75 -8.91 11.63 -3.58
N LYS A 76 -8.67 12.93 -3.31
CA LYS A 76 -8.65 13.98 -4.34
C LYS A 76 -7.59 13.70 -5.40
N ARG A 77 -6.39 13.34 -4.97
CA ARG A 77 -5.25 12.99 -5.83
C ARG A 77 -5.56 11.79 -6.73
N GLU A 78 -6.09 10.71 -6.15
CA GLU A 78 -6.45 9.51 -6.88
C GLU A 78 -7.62 9.75 -7.86
N LYS A 79 -8.61 10.54 -7.48
CA LYS A 79 -9.70 10.96 -8.37
C LYS A 79 -9.17 11.73 -9.59
N LYS A 80 -8.30 12.72 -9.36
CA LYS A 80 -7.66 13.48 -10.44
C LYS A 80 -6.84 12.58 -11.37
N ALA A 81 -6.07 11.66 -10.79
CA ALA A 81 -5.28 10.72 -11.57
C ALA A 81 -6.15 9.75 -12.37
N SER A 82 -7.29 9.32 -11.83
CA SER A 82 -8.24 8.47 -12.54
C SER A 82 -8.78 9.16 -13.80
N LEU A 83 -9.22 10.41 -13.66
CA LEU A 83 -9.70 11.22 -14.81
C LEU A 83 -8.61 11.38 -15.87
N GLU A 84 -7.38 11.68 -15.44
CA GLU A 84 -6.25 11.89 -16.34
C GLU A 84 -5.83 10.61 -17.07
N ARG A 85 -5.90 9.43 -16.40
CA ARG A 85 -5.68 8.13 -17.06
C ARG A 85 -6.67 7.88 -18.19
N GLY A 86 -7.96 8.19 -17.98
CA GLY A 86 -9.00 8.09 -19.01
C GLY A 86 -8.73 9.00 -20.19
N ARG A 87 -8.40 10.29 -19.93
CA ARG A 87 -8.04 11.25 -20.97
C ARG A 87 -6.84 10.80 -21.81
N LYS A 88 -5.77 10.33 -21.16
CA LYS A 88 -4.58 9.82 -21.86
C LYS A 88 -4.88 8.57 -22.69
N LEU A 89 -5.76 7.68 -22.22
CA LEU A 89 -6.15 6.51 -22.99
C LEU A 89 -6.94 6.88 -24.26
N GLU A 90 -7.82 7.87 -24.16
CA GLU A 90 -8.54 8.42 -25.31
C GLU A 90 -7.57 9.03 -26.33
N GLU A 91 -6.62 9.84 -25.87
CA GLU A 91 -5.61 10.46 -26.75
C GLU A 91 -4.68 9.42 -27.40
N TYR A 92 -4.26 8.40 -26.66
CA TYR A 92 -3.32 7.41 -27.13
C TYR A 92 -3.96 6.35 -28.06
N ALA A 93 -5.14 5.88 -27.71
CA ALA A 93 -5.75 4.71 -28.36
C ALA A 93 -7.14 4.98 -28.98
N GLY A 94 -7.68 6.20 -28.87
CA GLY A 94 -9.05 6.51 -29.29
C GLY A 94 -10.12 5.76 -28.49
N ILE A 95 -9.80 5.34 -27.28
CA ILE A 95 -10.71 4.61 -26.37
C ILE A 95 -11.28 5.58 -25.36
N PHE A 96 -12.53 5.98 -25.54
CA PHE A 96 -13.24 6.82 -24.58
C PHE A 96 -13.78 5.98 -23.43
N VAL A 97 -13.47 6.41 -22.20
CA VAL A 97 -14.02 5.83 -20.98
C VAL A 97 -14.73 6.94 -20.20
N ASP A 98 -16.02 6.74 -19.94
CA ASP A 98 -16.78 7.65 -19.07
C ASP A 98 -16.29 7.50 -17.63
N MET A 99 -15.20 8.24 -17.34
CA MET A 99 -14.52 8.16 -16.05
C MET A 99 -15.37 8.70 -14.91
N GLU A 100 -16.22 9.70 -15.16
CA GLU A 100 -17.10 10.24 -14.11
C GLU A 100 -18.10 9.18 -13.67
N ARG A 101 -18.75 8.52 -14.62
CA ARG A 101 -19.67 7.43 -14.34
C ARG A 101 -18.98 6.23 -13.67
N MET A 102 -17.71 5.94 -14.01
CA MET A 102 -16.94 4.90 -13.32
C MET A 102 -16.63 5.29 -11.88
N LEU A 103 -16.22 6.54 -11.63
CA LEU A 103 -15.94 7.06 -10.30
C LEU A 103 -17.15 7.01 -9.37
N GLU A 104 -18.35 7.37 -9.87
CA GLU A 104 -19.60 7.32 -9.12
C GLU A 104 -19.93 5.90 -8.61
N LYS A 105 -19.51 4.87 -9.34
CA LYS A 105 -19.75 3.46 -8.98
C LYS A 105 -18.75 2.93 -7.95
N THR A 106 -17.68 3.65 -7.69
CA THR A 106 -16.67 3.25 -6.72
C THR A 106 -16.86 3.94 -5.37
N ARG A 107 -16.70 3.18 -4.29
CA ARG A 107 -16.88 3.71 -2.92
C ARG A 107 -16.00 4.92 -2.61
N PHE A 108 -14.78 4.93 -3.14
CA PHE A 108 -13.76 5.94 -2.84
C PHE A 108 -13.51 6.90 -4.01
N GLN A 109 -14.38 6.89 -5.01
CA GLN A 109 -14.25 7.75 -6.21
C GLN A 109 -12.85 7.72 -6.83
N ASN A 110 -12.27 6.53 -6.92
CA ASN A 110 -11.02 6.28 -7.62
C ASN A 110 -11.18 5.07 -8.56
N VAL A 111 -10.44 5.07 -9.66
CA VAL A 111 -10.46 4.00 -10.65
C VAL A 111 -9.02 3.65 -11.01
N SER A 112 -8.65 2.41 -10.75
CA SER A 112 -7.33 1.88 -11.08
C SER A 112 -7.18 1.61 -12.58
N GLY A 113 -5.94 1.55 -13.07
CA GLY A 113 -5.66 1.11 -14.45
C GLY A 113 -6.23 -0.27 -14.78
N LYS A 114 -6.25 -1.19 -13.80
CA LYS A 114 -6.87 -2.52 -13.95
C LYS A 114 -8.39 -2.44 -14.16
N GLN A 115 -9.08 -1.55 -13.45
CA GLN A 115 -10.53 -1.35 -13.62
C GLN A 115 -10.83 -0.70 -14.98
N ILE A 116 -10.01 0.25 -15.44
CA ILE A 116 -10.09 0.80 -16.79
C ILE A 116 -9.86 -0.30 -17.82
N GLY A 117 -8.81 -1.11 -17.64
CA GLY A 117 -8.54 -2.26 -18.51
C GLY A 117 -9.73 -3.21 -18.59
N ARG A 118 -10.30 -3.61 -17.47
CA ARG A 118 -11.49 -4.48 -17.43
C ARG A 118 -12.65 -3.88 -18.25
N PHE A 119 -12.96 -2.60 -18.02
CA PHE A 119 -14.01 -1.91 -18.78
C PHE A 119 -13.75 -1.97 -20.29
N VAL A 120 -12.51 -1.72 -20.72
CA VAL A 120 -12.14 -1.74 -22.15
C VAL A 120 -12.28 -3.12 -22.75
N PHE A 121 -11.86 -4.18 -22.04
CA PHE A 121 -11.94 -5.56 -22.52
C PHE A 121 -13.38 -6.10 -22.55
N ASP A 122 -14.23 -5.65 -21.62
CA ASP A 122 -15.65 -6.02 -21.56
C ASP A 122 -16.50 -5.25 -22.59
N HIS A 123 -15.99 -4.12 -23.12
CA HIS A 123 -16.75 -3.30 -24.07
C HIS A 123 -16.73 -3.88 -25.49
N PRO A 124 -17.87 -4.23 -26.09
CA PRO A 124 -17.91 -4.95 -27.37
C PRO A 124 -17.12 -4.25 -28.49
N THR A 125 -17.27 -2.94 -28.62
CA THR A 125 -16.58 -2.16 -29.66
C THR A 125 -15.07 -2.14 -29.47
N TYR A 126 -14.59 -1.88 -28.23
CA TYR A 126 -13.16 -1.75 -27.95
C TYR A 126 -12.43 -3.09 -27.97
N ARG A 127 -13.15 -4.18 -27.65
CA ARG A 127 -12.63 -5.54 -27.73
C ARG A 127 -12.07 -5.86 -29.13
N GLU A 128 -12.68 -5.31 -30.18
CA GLU A 128 -12.26 -5.52 -31.57
C GLU A 128 -11.06 -4.64 -32.00
N TYR A 129 -10.62 -3.71 -31.16
CA TYR A 129 -9.48 -2.85 -31.50
C TYR A 129 -8.18 -3.67 -31.59
N PRO A 130 -7.31 -3.40 -32.59
CA PRO A 130 -6.04 -4.11 -32.75
C PRO A 130 -5.18 -4.11 -31.48
N LEU A 131 -5.21 -3.02 -30.72
CA LEU A 131 -4.51 -2.91 -29.46
C LEU A 131 -5.00 -3.97 -28.45
N ILE A 132 -6.31 -4.15 -28.32
CA ILE A 132 -6.91 -5.10 -27.37
C ILE A 132 -6.72 -6.54 -27.84
N GLN A 133 -6.95 -6.78 -29.13
CA GLN A 133 -6.72 -8.09 -29.76
C GLN A 133 -5.28 -8.59 -29.59
N LYS A 134 -4.30 -7.69 -29.62
CA LYS A 134 -2.90 -8.02 -29.35
C LYS A 134 -2.71 -8.67 -27.95
N TYR A 135 -3.39 -8.15 -26.93
CA TYR A 135 -3.31 -8.72 -25.57
C TYR A 135 -4.11 -10.02 -25.46
N LEU A 136 -5.33 -10.08 -25.99
CA LEU A 136 -6.14 -11.29 -25.97
C LEU A 136 -5.45 -12.47 -26.64
N ASN A 137 -4.72 -12.22 -27.73
CA ASN A 137 -4.00 -13.28 -28.46
C ASN A 137 -2.66 -13.67 -27.81
N LYS A 138 -2.08 -12.78 -26.98
CA LYS A 138 -0.75 -13.01 -26.40
C LYS A 138 -0.81 -13.77 -25.07
N TYR A 139 -1.85 -13.56 -24.27
CA TYR A 139 -1.92 -14.08 -22.92
C TYR A 139 -2.91 -15.25 -22.78
N PRO A 140 -2.69 -16.18 -21.82
CA PRO A 140 -3.41 -17.45 -21.74
C PRO A 140 -4.89 -17.31 -21.38
N ASN A 141 -5.27 -16.22 -20.78
CA ASN A 141 -6.64 -15.90 -20.41
C ASN A 141 -6.85 -14.37 -20.33
N GLU A 142 -8.11 -13.98 -20.29
CA GLU A 142 -8.50 -12.56 -20.31
C GLU A 142 -8.01 -11.80 -19.06
N ASP A 143 -8.01 -12.42 -17.88
CA ASP A 143 -7.51 -11.78 -16.68
C ASP A 143 -6.02 -11.44 -16.76
N ALA A 144 -5.23 -12.35 -17.32
CA ALA A 144 -3.81 -12.08 -17.60
C ALA A 144 -3.66 -10.96 -18.64
N ALA A 145 -4.46 -10.98 -19.71
CA ALA A 145 -4.46 -9.94 -20.75
C ALA A 145 -4.77 -8.55 -20.14
N VAL A 146 -5.82 -8.45 -19.33
CA VAL A 146 -6.21 -7.20 -18.63
C VAL A 146 -5.10 -6.72 -17.69
N ASN A 147 -4.50 -7.61 -16.91
CA ASN A 147 -3.43 -7.24 -15.97
C ASN A 147 -2.20 -6.69 -16.73
N HIS A 148 -1.80 -7.34 -17.82
CA HIS A 148 -0.67 -6.88 -18.62
C HIS A 148 -0.99 -5.59 -19.38
N PHE A 149 -2.20 -5.45 -19.92
CA PHE A 149 -2.64 -4.19 -20.51
C PHE A 149 -2.59 -3.05 -19.50
N ALA A 150 -3.14 -3.26 -18.29
CA ALA A 150 -3.13 -2.25 -17.24
C ALA A 150 -1.70 -1.83 -16.88
N LYS A 151 -0.80 -2.79 -16.74
CA LYS A 151 0.62 -2.55 -16.45
C LYS A 151 1.29 -1.76 -17.58
N ASP A 152 1.16 -2.22 -18.82
CA ASP A 152 1.83 -1.61 -19.97
C ASP A 152 1.30 -0.19 -20.28
N MET A 153 0.01 0.08 -19.98
CA MET A 153 -0.60 1.39 -20.24
C MET A 153 -0.41 2.38 -19.11
N PHE A 154 -0.60 1.96 -17.85
CA PHE A 154 -0.79 2.88 -16.73
C PHE A 154 0.35 2.88 -15.70
N ASP A 155 1.27 1.90 -15.72
CA ASP A 155 2.45 1.91 -14.87
C ASP A 155 3.53 2.85 -15.42
N LYS A 156 4.54 3.12 -14.61
CA LYS A 156 5.65 4.02 -14.96
C LYS A 156 6.32 3.59 -16.27
N GLY A 157 6.38 4.52 -17.22
CA GLY A 157 6.88 4.26 -18.57
C GLY A 157 5.79 3.93 -19.59
N GLY A 158 4.56 3.65 -19.18
CA GLY A 158 3.42 3.46 -20.07
C GLY A 158 2.85 4.79 -20.60
N PRO A 159 2.17 4.77 -21.77
CA PRO A 159 1.67 5.98 -22.43
C PRO A 159 0.59 6.72 -21.62
N CYS A 160 -0.15 6.01 -20.79
CA CYS A 160 -1.22 6.55 -19.95
C CYS A 160 -0.80 6.69 -18.48
N TYR A 161 0.50 6.60 -18.18
CA TYR A 161 1.01 6.82 -16.83
C TYR A 161 0.71 8.23 -16.33
N VAL A 162 0.25 8.31 -15.09
CA VAL A 162 0.03 9.56 -14.37
C VAL A 162 0.89 9.55 -13.12
N GLU A 163 1.81 10.48 -13.04
CA GLU A 163 2.63 10.64 -11.84
C GLU A 163 1.81 11.22 -10.70
N LEU A 164 1.86 10.56 -9.55
CA LEU A 164 1.22 11.03 -8.33
C LEU A 164 2.23 11.81 -7.48
N THR A 165 1.77 12.91 -6.92
CA THR A 165 2.54 13.66 -5.92
C THR A 165 2.11 13.21 -4.53
N TYR A 166 3.06 13.00 -3.63
CA TYR A 166 2.80 12.56 -2.26
C TYR A 166 3.30 13.61 -1.28
N PRO A 167 2.78 13.67 -0.05
CA PRO A 167 3.29 14.55 1.00
C PRO A 167 4.77 14.26 1.29
N SER A 168 5.44 15.20 1.93
CA SER A 168 6.83 14.99 2.34
C SER A 168 6.93 14.00 3.49
N LEU A 169 8.05 13.30 3.59
CA LEU A 169 8.33 12.44 4.74
C LEU A 169 8.25 13.20 6.06
N TYR A 170 8.74 14.43 6.10
CA TYR A 170 8.73 15.28 7.30
C TYR A 170 7.33 15.53 7.83
N ASP A 171 6.40 15.92 6.93
CA ASP A 171 5.00 16.17 7.30
C ASP A 171 4.36 14.90 7.87
N ILE A 172 4.67 13.73 7.31
CA ILE A 172 4.07 12.47 7.74
C ILE A 172 4.64 12.01 9.09
N LEU A 173 5.94 12.14 9.33
CA LEU A 173 6.53 11.85 10.63
C LEU A 173 5.92 12.75 11.72
N GLU A 174 5.80 14.06 11.43
CA GLU A 174 5.18 15.01 12.34
C GLU A 174 3.72 14.63 12.67
N ILE A 175 2.92 14.28 11.66
CA ILE A 175 1.52 13.89 11.85
C ILE A 175 1.40 12.63 12.71
N VAL A 176 2.23 11.61 12.46
CA VAL A 176 2.20 10.38 13.27
C VAL A 176 2.56 10.68 14.73
N HIS A 177 3.57 11.49 14.97
CA HIS A 177 3.99 11.87 16.33
C HIS A 177 2.96 12.78 17.02
N LEU A 178 2.33 13.73 16.31
CA LEU A 178 1.24 14.56 16.84
C LEU A 178 0.00 13.73 17.20
N ALA A 179 -0.18 12.58 16.58
CA ALA A 179 -1.21 11.60 16.91
C ALA A 179 -0.74 10.60 18.00
N GLU A 180 0.33 10.92 18.74
CA GLU A 180 0.92 10.11 19.82
C GLU A 180 1.41 8.72 19.34
N GLY A 181 1.57 8.54 18.03
CA GLY A 181 1.95 7.28 17.42
C GLY A 181 3.46 7.07 17.33
N ILE A 182 3.82 5.84 16.95
CA ILE A 182 5.17 5.40 16.64
C ILE A 182 5.32 5.36 15.11
N ALA A 183 6.28 6.11 14.57
CA ALA A 183 6.56 6.17 13.14
C ALA A 183 7.58 5.10 12.73
N VAL A 184 7.18 4.19 11.85
CA VAL A 184 7.98 3.05 11.42
C VAL A 184 8.19 3.10 9.90
N LEU A 185 9.43 2.97 9.44
CA LEU A 185 9.72 2.83 8.02
C LEU A 185 9.16 1.49 7.53
N SER A 186 8.22 1.53 6.58
CA SER A 186 7.73 0.32 5.91
C SER A 186 8.82 -0.34 5.07
N SER A 187 8.82 -1.67 5.03
CA SER A 187 9.74 -2.44 4.17
C SER A 187 9.44 -2.29 2.67
N TRP A 188 8.26 -1.76 2.32
CA TRP A 188 7.86 -1.58 0.94
C TRP A 188 8.87 -0.74 0.15
N GLY A 189 9.32 -1.27 -0.99
CA GLY A 189 10.29 -0.59 -1.86
C GLY A 189 11.75 -0.65 -1.39
N CYS A 190 12.03 -1.17 -0.20
CA CYS A 190 13.38 -1.21 0.36
C CYS A 190 14.37 -2.09 -0.44
N ASP A 191 13.89 -3.01 -1.27
CA ASP A 191 14.72 -3.76 -2.20
C ASP A 191 15.43 -2.87 -3.24
N GLU A 192 14.85 -1.70 -3.55
CA GLU A 192 15.35 -0.74 -4.52
C GLU A 192 16.24 0.35 -3.89
N PHE A 193 16.35 0.37 -2.56
CA PHE A 193 17.13 1.38 -1.82
C PHE A 193 18.51 0.85 -1.48
N ASP A 194 19.54 1.68 -1.72
CA ASP A 194 20.89 1.42 -1.23
C ASP A 194 21.03 1.80 0.27
N ASP A 195 22.08 1.33 0.92
CA ASP A 195 22.32 1.59 2.33
C ASP A 195 22.44 3.08 2.63
N ALA A 196 23.08 3.85 1.74
CA ALA A 196 23.27 5.28 1.93
C ALA A 196 21.94 6.05 1.88
N PHE A 197 20.97 5.59 1.12
CA PHE A 197 19.63 6.17 1.11
C PHE A 197 18.84 5.77 2.38
N ILE A 198 18.92 4.50 2.79
CA ILE A 198 18.27 4.03 4.03
C ILE A 198 18.80 4.82 5.23
N GLU A 199 20.12 4.98 5.37
CA GLU A 199 20.73 5.79 6.43
C GLU A 199 20.17 7.22 6.49
N LYS A 200 20.04 7.87 5.31
CA LYS A 200 19.47 9.22 5.23
C LYS A 200 18.00 9.26 5.63
N VAL A 201 17.22 8.25 5.25
CA VAL A 201 15.82 8.13 5.63
C VAL A 201 15.67 7.96 7.15
N LEU A 202 16.45 7.07 7.74
CA LEU A 202 16.37 6.78 9.18
C LEU A 202 16.83 7.95 10.06
N ALA A 203 17.72 8.80 9.55
CA ALA A 203 18.16 10.00 10.23
C ALA A 203 17.06 11.08 10.39
N GLU A 204 15.90 10.92 9.70
CA GLU A 204 14.82 11.92 9.73
C GLU A 204 13.86 11.78 10.93
N GLY A 205 14.03 10.77 11.79
CA GLY A 205 13.29 10.67 13.05
C GLY A 205 12.27 9.55 13.11
N PHE A 206 12.56 8.42 12.49
CA PHE A 206 11.79 7.19 12.68
C PHE A 206 12.03 6.60 14.07
N ASP A 207 10.99 6.03 14.66
CA ASP A 207 11.05 5.27 15.91
C ASP A 207 11.35 3.79 15.66
N GLY A 208 11.04 3.30 14.48
CA GLY A 208 11.19 1.89 14.14
C GLY A 208 11.33 1.63 12.65
N ILE A 209 11.51 0.36 12.32
CA ILE A 209 11.63 -0.12 10.95
C ILE A 209 10.97 -1.50 10.81
N GLU A 210 10.19 -1.71 9.75
CA GLU A 210 9.66 -3.01 9.40
C GLU A 210 10.78 -3.85 8.76
N VAL A 211 11.27 -4.85 9.48
CA VAL A 211 12.41 -5.67 9.08
C VAL A 211 11.97 -6.95 8.39
N PHE A 212 10.80 -7.48 8.77
CA PHE A 212 10.32 -8.76 8.29
C PHE A 212 8.99 -8.61 7.57
N SER A 213 8.99 -8.95 6.29
CA SER A 213 7.82 -8.87 5.41
C SER A 213 7.99 -9.80 4.22
N PRO A 214 6.90 -10.40 3.69
CA PRO A 214 6.95 -11.15 2.43
C PRO A 214 7.27 -10.27 1.22
N LEU A 215 7.20 -8.95 1.35
CA LEU A 215 7.45 -7.98 0.28
C LEU A 215 8.92 -7.83 -0.11
N ILE A 216 9.84 -8.20 0.77
CA ILE A 216 11.28 -7.95 0.57
C ILE A 216 12.10 -9.24 0.59
N LYS A 217 13.26 -9.17 -0.05
CA LYS A 217 14.23 -10.26 -0.07
C LYS A 217 14.90 -10.40 1.30
N LYS A 218 15.38 -11.62 1.57
CA LYS A 218 16.10 -11.93 2.80
C LYS A 218 17.35 -11.06 3.00
N GLU A 219 18.04 -10.73 1.92
CA GLU A 219 19.22 -9.86 1.93
C GLU A 219 18.85 -8.45 2.42
N THR A 220 17.73 -7.91 1.94
CA THR A 220 17.21 -6.61 2.37
C THR A 220 16.76 -6.66 3.83
N SER A 221 16.04 -7.71 4.25
CA SER A 221 15.69 -7.91 5.66
C SER A 221 16.93 -7.91 6.58
N ASN A 222 18.02 -8.56 6.18
CA ASN A 222 19.27 -8.54 6.93
C ASN A 222 19.92 -7.15 7.01
N ARG A 223 19.85 -6.36 5.92
CA ARG A 223 20.35 -4.98 5.89
C ARG A 223 19.53 -4.10 6.84
N LEU A 224 18.19 -4.20 6.76
CA LEU A 224 17.28 -3.45 7.63
C LEU A 224 17.45 -3.83 9.10
N LEU A 225 17.67 -5.12 9.41
CA LEU A 225 17.94 -5.57 10.77
C LEU A 225 19.24 -4.99 11.31
N LYS A 226 20.28 -4.88 10.48
CA LYS A 226 21.55 -4.25 10.85
C LYS A 226 21.31 -2.77 11.14
N ALA A 227 20.66 -2.04 10.24
CA ALA A 227 20.36 -0.63 10.41
C ALA A 227 19.50 -0.36 11.66
N ALA A 228 18.46 -1.18 11.91
CA ALA A 228 17.64 -1.09 13.13
C ALA A 228 18.47 -1.17 14.40
N LYS A 229 19.44 -2.08 14.47
CA LYS A 229 20.34 -2.25 15.61
C LYS A 229 21.32 -1.07 15.77
N GLU A 230 21.89 -0.59 14.66
CA GLU A 230 22.84 0.53 14.67
C GLU A 230 22.19 1.84 15.11
N HIS A 231 20.94 2.07 14.70
CA HIS A 231 20.15 3.25 15.06
C HIS A 231 19.30 3.06 16.33
N ARG A 232 19.30 1.88 16.95
CA ARG A 232 18.48 1.52 18.12
C ARG A 232 16.98 1.74 17.89
N LEU A 233 16.52 1.35 16.69
CA LEU A 233 15.13 1.45 16.28
C LEU A 233 14.33 0.23 16.72
N LEU A 234 13.06 0.44 17.01
CA LEU A 234 12.10 -0.64 17.20
C LEU A 234 11.94 -1.47 15.92
N ILE A 235 11.66 -2.76 16.07
CA ILE A 235 11.49 -3.67 14.94
C ILE A 235 10.05 -4.10 14.83
N SER A 236 9.50 -4.03 13.63
CA SER A 236 8.19 -4.61 13.31
C SER A 236 8.28 -5.71 12.27
N ALA A 237 7.18 -6.46 12.17
CA ALA A 237 6.97 -7.50 11.18
C ALA A 237 5.53 -7.44 10.66
N GLY A 238 5.35 -7.44 9.35
CA GLY A 238 4.05 -7.36 8.69
C GLY A 238 3.85 -8.45 7.66
N SER A 239 2.61 -8.87 7.43
CA SER A 239 2.25 -9.86 6.40
C SER A 239 1.71 -9.23 5.11
N ASP A 240 1.49 -7.94 5.09
CA ASP A 240 0.87 -7.22 3.96
C ASP A 240 -0.43 -7.90 3.46
N PHE A 241 -1.23 -8.39 4.40
CA PHE A 241 -2.43 -9.15 4.09
C PHE A 241 -3.52 -8.26 3.46
N HIS A 242 -3.86 -8.53 2.21
CA HIS A 242 -4.86 -7.79 1.41
C HIS A 242 -6.16 -8.57 1.16
N GLY A 243 -6.42 -9.61 1.95
CA GLY A 243 -7.62 -10.43 1.79
C GLY A 243 -7.58 -11.35 0.56
N PRO A 244 -8.76 -11.73 0.02
CA PRO A 244 -8.84 -12.71 -1.06
C PRO A 244 -8.29 -12.23 -2.40
N THR A 245 -8.11 -10.93 -2.57
CA THR A 245 -7.61 -10.34 -3.83
C THR A 245 -6.11 -10.55 -4.03
N HIS A 246 -5.37 -10.85 -2.94
CA HIS A 246 -3.95 -11.16 -2.94
C HIS A 246 -3.72 -12.46 -2.16
N PRO A 247 -4.04 -13.61 -2.79
CA PRO A 247 -3.98 -14.91 -2.11
C PRO A 247 -2.55 -15.34 -1.74
N GLU A 248 -1.53 -14.70 -2.31
CA GLU A 248 -0.11 -14.90 -2.02
C GLU A 248 0.33 -14.30 -0.67
N HIS A 249 -0.44 -13.34 -0.13
CA HIS A 249 -0.16 -12.70 1.15
C HIS A 249 -1.03 -13.32 2.25
N TYR A 250 -0.47 -14.29 2.97
CA TYR A 250 -1.18 -14.96 4.06
C TYR A 250 -1.04 -14.19 5.37
N LEU A 251 -2.15 -14.06 6.09
CA LEU A 251 -2.16 -13.41 7.40
C LEU A 251 -1.18 -14.12 8.37
N GLY A 252 -0.29 -13.34 9.00
CA GLY A 252 0.72 -13.85 9.94
C GLY A 252 1.99 -14.39 9.31
N VAL A 253 2.08 -14.46 7.98
CA VAL A 253 3.32 -14.84 7.30
C VAL A 253 4.19 -13.60 7.10
N THR A 254 5.21 -13.46 7.94
CA THR A 254 6.09 -12.27 7.96
C THR A 254 7.51 -12.56 7.50
N HIS A 255 7.82 -13.82 7.21
CA HIS A 255 9.19 -14.31 6.98
C HIS A 255 10.17 -14.01 8.14
N CYS A 256 9.65 -13.66 9.32
CA CYS A 256 10.45 -13.50 10.53
C CYS A 256 10.96 -14.87 11.00
N PRO A 257 12.28 -15.09 11.08
CA PRO A 257 12.81 -16.35 11.62
C PRO A 257 12.44 -16.50 13.11
N PRO A 258 12.13 -17.72 13.61
CA PRO A 258 11.78 -17.92 15.01
C PRO A 258 12.78 -17.33 16.01
N LYS A 259 14.07 -17.36 15.67
CA LYS A 259 15.14 -16.76 16.49
C LYS A 259 15.09 -15.24 16.58
N ALA A 260 14.42 -14.58 15.64
CA ALA A 260 14.29 -13.12 15.59
C ALA A 260 12.94 -12.63 16.14
N LEU A 261 11.98 -13.51 16.43
CA LEU A 261 10.70 -13.13 17.03
C LEU A 261 10.85 -12.28 18.29
N PRO A 262 11.78 -12.56 19.23
CA PRO A 262 11.97 -11.72 20.41
C PRO A 262 12.48 -10.31 20.12
N LEU A 263 12.88 -10.00 18.86
CA LEU A 263 13.30 -8.67 18.43
C LEU A 263 12.13 -7.83 17.89
N VAL A 264 10.97 -8.45 17.65
CA VAL A 264 9.77 -7.74 17.16
C VAL A 264 9.05 -7.15 18.37
N GLU A 265 9.25 -5.87 18.60
CA GLU A 265 8.82 -5.20 19.86
C GLU A 265 7.56 -4.36 19.68
N ILE A 266 7.24 -3.92 18.45
CA ILE A 266 6.16 -2.96 18.22
C ILE A 266 4.77 -3.54 18.47
N LEU A 267 4.60 -4.85 18.32
CA LEU A 267 3.32 -5.54 18.49
C LEU A 267 3.39 -6.64 19.57
N THR A 268 4.19 -6.46 20.59
CA THR A 268 4.32 -7.43 21.70
C THR A 268 3.77 -6.93 23.02
#